data_f1167071a9aed7d6c485c54c8edd3541
#
_entry.id   f1167071a9aed7d6c485c54c8edd3541
#
_cell.length_a   1.000
_cell.length_b   1.000
_cell.length_c   1.000
_cell.angle_alpha   90.00
_cell.angle_beta   90.00
_cell.angle_gamma   90.00
#
_symmetry.space_group_name_H-M   'P 1'
#
loop_
_entity.id
_entity.type
_entity.pdbx_description
1 polymer ?
#
loop_
_entity_poly.entity_id
_entity_poly.type
_entity_poly.pdbx_seq_one_letter_code
_entity_poly.pdbx_strand_id
1 'polypeptide(L)'
;MRMSVATEADVLVIGGGIVGLSSAYFLLKERTRVFVLEQNEIWSDSSGANAGTVAVQNKIPGLQPLALMSVDLWRKMQNDEQLDLGFRQVGGLRVAMGGDQVRELKQDWSAQTGQELSLRWLEDGELRRFASWIGPDVNAAIYCPTDSLSIPLKAGPALRKAVEQQGGCLRPGTTVIEIEP
;
A
#
# COMPACT_ATOMS: atom_id res chain seq x y z
N MET A 1 -20.38 32.89 5.91
CA MET A 1 -19.51 32.49 7.03
C MET A 1 -18.10 32.36 6.47
N ARG A 2 -17.17 33.30 6.72
CA ARG A 2 -15.78 33.15 6.28
C ARG A 2 -15.16 32.05 7.14
N MET A 3 -14.89 30.91 6.57
CA MET A 3 -14.00 29.93 7.22
C MET A 3 -12.65 30.61 7.45
N SER A 4 -12.25 30.75 8.70
CA SER A 4 -10.88 31.12 9.06
C SER A 4 -9.96 30.08 8.46
N VAL A 5 -9.20 30.45 7.46
CA VAL A 5 -8.14 29.60 6.93
C VAL A 5 -7.11 29.47 8.05
N ALA A 6 -6.92 28.28 8.58
CA ALA A 6 -5.84 28.02 9.51
C ALA A 6 -4.52 28.46 8.86
N THR A 7 -3.78 29.31 9.54
CA THR A 7 -2.51 29.90 9.07
C THR A 7 -1.29 29.23 9.70
N GLU A 8 -1.51 28.33 10.65
CA GLU A 8 -0.46 27.65 11.39
C GLU A 8 -0.68 26.14 11.40
N ALA A 9 0.38 25.40 11.22
CA ALA A 9 0.43 23.96 11.34
C ALA A 9 1.59 23.54 12.24
N ASP A 10 1.45 22.39 12.91
CA ASP A 10 2.55 21.78 13.67
C ASP A 10 3.44 20.97 12.72
N VAL A 11 2.83 20.41 11.66
CA VAL A 11 3.53 19.61 10.65
C VAL A 11 3.05 19.98 9.25
N LEU A 12 4.00 20.20 8.36
CA LEU A 12 3.78 20.30 6.92
C LEU A 12 4.18 18.98 6.25
N VAL A 13 3.25 18.38 5.53
CA VAL A 13 3.48 17.18 4.72
C VAL A 13 3.59 17.61 3.27
N ILE A 14 4.71 17.29 2.62
CA ILE A 14 4.94 17.58 1.20
C ILE A 14 4.62 16.33 0.38
N GLY A 15 3.62 16.44 -0.47
CA GLY A 15 3.10 15.38 -1.32
C GLY A 15 1.75 14.81 -0.86
N GLY A 16 0.76 14.82 -1.75
CA GLY A 16 -0.61 14.35 -1.51
C GLY A 16 -0.88 12.92 -1.99
N GLY A 17 0.17 12.10 -2.13
CA GLY A 17 0.05 10.66 -2.45
C GLY A 17 -0.23 9.80 -1.23
N ILE A 18 -0.12 8.45 -1.39
CA ILE A 18 -0.38 7.49 -0.32
C ILE A 18 0.44 7.75 0.93
N VAL A 19 1.73 8.07 0.78
CA VAL A 19 2.63 8.31 1.92
C VAL A 19 2.20 9.56 2.67
N GLY A 20 2.00 10.68 1.97
CA GLY A 20 1.62 11.94 2.62
C GLY A 20 0.24 11.89 3.27
N LEU A 21 -0.76 11.36 2.57
CA LEU A 21 -2.12 11.24 3.15
C LEU A 21 -2.16 10.29 4.34
N SER A 22 -1.44 9.17 4.29
CA SER A 22 -1.36 8.25 5.43
C SER A 22 -0.65 8.89 6.62
N SER A 23 0.47 9.60 6.37
CA SER A 23 1.18 10.33 7.43
C SER A 23 0.29 11.39 8.07
N ALA A 24 -0.40 12.19 7.26
CA ALA A 24 -1.34 13.20 7.73
C ALA A 24 -2.48 12.57 8.56
N TYR A 25 -3.06 11.47 8.07
CA TYR A 25 -4.12 10.75 8.74
C TYR A 25 -3.75 10.31 10.16
N PHE A 26 -2.57 9.68 10.33
CA PHE A 26 -2.13 9.22 11.63
C PHE A 26 -1.67 10.36 12.55
N LEU A 27 -1.03 11.42 12.02
CA LEU A 27 -0.67 12.60 12.80
C LEU A 27 -1.91 13.34 13.35
N LEU A 28 -2.96 13.45 12.55
CA LEU A 28 -4.23 14.05 12.99
C LEU A 28 -4.90 13.24 14.11
N LYS A 29 -4.78 11.91 14.11
CA LYS A 29 -5.27 11.07 15.23
C LYS A 29 -4.54 11.38 16.54
N GLU A 30 -3.29 11.81 16.46
CA GLU A 30 -2.50 12.28 17.61
C GLU A 30 -2.75 13.78 17.93
N ARG A 31 -3.81 14.36 17.35
CA ARG A 31 -4.21 15.78 17.54
C ARG A 31 -3.19 16.80 17.05
N THR A 32 -2.31 16.41 16.15
CA THR A 32 -1.35 17.29 15.48
C THR A 32 -2.07 18.10 14.38
N ARG A 33 -1.82 19.40 14.29
CA ARG A 33 -2.35 20.22 13.17
C ARG A 33 -1.50 19.98 11.93
N VAL A 34 -2.11 19.47 10.85
CA VAL A 34 -1.39 19.04 9.66
C VAL A 34 -1.88 19.78 8.42
N PHE A 35 -0.94 20.30 7.65
CA PHE A 35 -1.17 20.73 6.28
C PHE A 35 -0.47 19.78 5.32
N VAL A 36 -1.17 19.42 4.24
CA VAL A 36 -0.61 18.64 3.14
C VAL A 36 -0.50 19.56 1.92
N LEU A 37 0.71 19.77 1.45
CA LEU A 37 1.02 20.57 0.27
C LEU A 37 1.27 19.63 -0.91
N GLU A 38 0.50 19.80 -1.99
CA GLU A 38 0.61 18.96 -3.19
C GLU A 38 0.71 19.87 -4.42
N GLN A 39 1.71 19.63 -5.26
CA GLN A 39 1.94 20.46 -6.45
C GLN A 39 0.85 20.35 -7.50
N ASN A 40 0.26 19.16 -7.62
CA ASN A 40 -0.82 18.85 -8.54
C ASN A 40 -2.14 18.64 -7.78
N GLU A 41 -2.99 17.77 -8.28
CA GLU A 41 -4.15 17.28 -7.57
C GLU A 41 -3.77 16.17 -6.57
N ILE A 42 -4.48 16.13 -5.45
CA ILE A 42 -4.30 15.06 -4.45
C ILE A 42 -4.54 13.70 -5.10
N TRP A 43 -3.58 12.78 -4.92
CA TRP A 43 -3.65 11.40 -5.42
C TRP A 43 -3.55 11.25 -6.94
N SER A 44 -3.10 12.24 -7.69
CA SER A 44 -3.11 12.25 -9.16
C SER A 44 -1.99 11.44 -9.81
N ASP A 45 -0.87 11.24 -9.12
CA ASP A 45 0.32 10.60 -9.69
C ASP A 45 0.37 9.09 -9.41
N SER A 46 1.56 8.56 -9.13
CA SER A 46 1.81 7.12 -8.93
C SER A 46 0.84 6.44 -7.96
N SER A 47 0.35 7.15 -6.94
CA SER A 47 -0.60 6.60 -5.98
C SER A 47 -1.99 6.36 -6.58
N GLY A 48 -2.39 7.16 -7.56
CA GLY A 48 -3.66 7.00 -8.28
C GLY A 48 -3.56 6.06 -9.49
N ALA A 49 -2.37 5.93 -10.07
CA ALA A 49 -2.13 5.25 -11.35
C ALA A 49 -1.48 3.87 -11.22
N ASN A 50 -1.56 3.22 -10.06
CA ASN A 50 -0.98 1.90 -9.83
C ASN A 50 -2.03 0.78 -9.88
N ALA A 51 -1.56 -0.48 -9.90
CA ALA A 51 -2.41 -1.67 -9.94
C ALA A 51 -3.06 -2.03 -8.59
N GLY A 52 -2.77 -1.31 -7.52
CA GLY A 52 -3.34 -1.53 -6.19
C GLY A 52 -2.76 -2.72 -5.42
N THR A 53 -1.63 -3.24 -5.82
CA THR A 53 -0.99 -4.37 -5.13
C THR A 53 -0.44 -3.94 -3.77
N VAL A 54 -0.89 -4.61 -2.71
CA VAL A 54 -0.39 -4.48 -1.34
C VAL A 54 0.28 -5.80 -0.96
N ALA A 55 1.53 -5.97 -1.42
CA ALA A 55 2.25 -7.22 -1.28
C ALA A 55 3.31 -7.16 -0.18
N VAL A 56 3.49 -8.28 0.53
CA VAL A 56 4.53 -8.50 1.54
C VAL A 56 5.64 -9.42 1.05
N GLN A 57 5.33 -10.36 0.15
CA GLN A 57 6.29 -11.33 -0.36
C GLN A 57 7.30 -10.59 -1.22
N ASN A 58 7.81 -9.98 -1.75
CA ASN A 58 8.78 -9.28 -2.59
C ASN A 58 9.52 -8.16 -1.85
N LYS A 59 9.44 -8.12 -0.55
CA LYS A 59 10.18 -7.12 0.23
C LYS A 59 11.55 -7.69 0.61
N ILE A 60 12.54 -6.83 0.63
CA ILE A 60 13.81 -7.18 1.27
C ILE A 60 13.54 -7.55 2.73
N PRO A 61 14.26 -8.53 3.29
CA PRO A 61 13.95 -9.07 4.62
C PRO A 61 13.75 -8.01 5.71
N GLY A 62 14.58 -6.98 5.75
CA GLY A 62 14.47 -5.90 6.74
C GLY A 62 13.20 -5.03 6.64
N LEU A 63 12.49 -5.06 5.52
CA LEU A 63 11.22 -4.31 5.32
C LEU A 63 9.97 -5.17 5.49
N GLN A 64 10.11 -6.48 5.64
CA GLN A 64 8.94 -7.36 5.79
C GLN A 64 8.09 -7.06 7.02
N PRO A 65 8.67 -6.81 8.22
CA PRO A 65 7.87 -6.43 9.39
C PRO A 65 7.03 -5.16 9.14
N LEU A 66 7.62 -4.15 8.48
CA LEU A 66 6.89 -2.93 8.12
C LEU A 66 5.78 -3.20 7.11
N ALA A 67 6.01 -4.09 6.14
CA ALA A 67 4.99 -4.47 5.17
C ALA A 67 3.82 -5.21 5.84
N LEU A 68 4.07 -6.11 6.79
CA LEU A 68 3.05 -6.78 7.59
C LEU A 68 2.25 -5.78 8.43
N MET A 69 2.94 -4.87 9.14
CA MET A 69 2.27 -3.79 9.87
C MET A 69 1.39 -2.93 8.95
N SER A 70 1.87 -2.64 7.74
CA SER A 70 1.10 -1.88 6.75
C SER A 70 -0.18 -2.61 6.33
N VAL A 71 -0.13 -3.92 6.08
CA VAL A 71 -1.32 -4.74 5.76
C VAL A 71 -2.33 -4.70 6.91
N ASP A 72 -1.86 -4.77 8.16
CA ASP A 72 -2.72 -4.67 9.35
C ASP A 72 -3.38 -3.29 9.46
N LEU A 73 -2.64 -2.22 9.18
CA LEU A 73 -3.19 -0.85 9.17
C LEU A 73 -4.26 -0.69 8.08
N TRP A 74 -4.02 -1.20 6.87
CA TRP A 74 -5.01 -1.20 5.79
C TRP A 74 -6.31 -1.90 6.21
N ARG A 75 -6.18 -3.08 6.84
CA ARG A 75 -7.31 -3.85 7.34
C ARG A 75 -8.09 -3.10 8.42
N LYS A 76 -7.39 -2.50 9.40
CA LYS A 76 -8.00 -1.70 10.47
C LYS A 76 -8.72 -0.48 9.91
N MET A 77 -8.08 0.30 9.06
CA MET A 77 -8.71 1.47 8.45
C MET A 77 -9.99 1.11 7.70
N GLN A 78 -10.01 0.00 6.96
CA GLN A 78 -11.22 -0.39 6.23
C GLN A 78 -12.29 -0.97 7.14
N ASN A 79 -11.98 -1.89 8.05
CA ASN A 79 -12.96 -2.64 8.82
C ASN A 79 -13.40 -1.92 10.09
N ASP A 80 -12.46 -1.36 10.85
CA ASP A 80 -12.73 -0.76 12.14
C ASP A 80 -13.11 0.72 12.01
N GLU A 81 -12.46 1.42 11.06
CA GLU A 81 -12.64 2.85 10.84
C GLU A 81 -13.54 3.16 9.63
N GLN A 82 -14.04 2.11 8.95
CA GLN A 82 -15.03 2.17 7.87
C GLN A 82 -14.61 3.01 6.66
N LEU A 83 -13.30 3.06 6.36
CA LEU A 83 -12.81 3.71 5.14
C LEU A 83 -12.97 2.77 3.93
N ASP A 84 -13.67 3.21 2.88
CA ASP A 84 -13.80 2.41 1.65
C ASP A 84 -12.50 2.45 0.83
N LEU A 85 -11.53 1.66 1.26
CA LEU A 85 -10.22 1.54 0.60
C LEU A 85 -10.25 0.52 -0.56
N GLY A 86 -11.33 -0.25 -0.71
CA GLY A 86 -11.38 -1.39 -1.61
C GLY A 86 -10.34 -2.45 -1.27
N PHE A 87 -9.87 -2.50 -0.02
CA PHE A 87 -8.85 -3.42 0.43
C PHE A 87 -9.40 -4.83 0.58
N ARG A 88 -8.66 -5.81 0.04
CA ARG A 88 -8.96 -7.23 0.17
C ARG A 88 -7.67 -8.04 0.33
N GLN A 89 -7.63 -8.89 1.33
CA GLN A 89 -6.59 -9.91 1.46
C GLN A 89 -7.01 -11.12 0.63
N VAL A 90 -6.43 -11.25 -0.55
CA VAL A 90 -6.80 -12.28 -1.54
C VAL A 90 -5.69 -13.29 -1.78
N GLY A 91 -4.54 -13.06 -1.18
CA GLY A 91 -3.30 -13.74 -1.51
C GLY A 91 -2.68 -13.27 -2.83
N GLY A 92 -1.42 -13.62 -3.04
CA GLY A 92 -0.67 -13.29 -4.24
C GLY A 92 0.18 -14.46 -4.72
N LEU A 93 0.33 -14.59 -6.04
CA LEU A 93 1.20 -15.56 -6.67
C LEU A 93 2.38 -14.84 -7.34
N ARG A 94 3.60 -15.26 -6.99
CA ARG A 94 4.78 -15.03 -7.82
C ARG A 94 5.02 -16.26 -8.65
N VAL A 95 5.03 -16.12 -9.96
CA VAL A 95 5.11 -17.23 -10.89
C VAL A 95 6.48 -17.27 -11.57
N ALA A 96 6.88 -18.47 -12.00
CA ALA A 96 8.09 -18.71 -12.78
C ALA A 96 7.79 -19.57 -14.01
N MET A 97 8.38 -19.20 -15.14
CA MET A 97 8.31 -19.89 -16.43
C MET A 97 9.70 -20.35 -16.83
N GLY A 98 9.84 -21.65 -17.11
CA GLY A 98 11.13 -22.24 -17.48
C GLY A 98 12.09 -22.44 -16.29
N GLY A 99 13.11 -23.28 -16.52
CA GLY A 99 13.97 -23.77 -15.44
C GLY A 99 14.80 -22.69 -14.73
N ASP A 100 15.21 -21.64 -15.44
CA ASP A 100 16.03 -20.59 -14.87
C ASP A 100 15.23 -19.77 -13.87
N GLN A 101 14.04 -19.30 -14.26
CA GLN A 101 13.15 -18.56 -13.35
C GLN A 101 12.70 -19.39 -12.16
N VAL A 102 12.47 -20.70 -12.36
CA VAL A 102 12.13 -21.61 -11.26
C VAL A 102 13.28 -21.70 -10.25
N ARG A 103 14.52 -21.76 -10.71
CA ARG A 103 15.70 -21.77 -9.80
C ARG A 103 15.83 -20.47 -9.00
N GLU A 104 15.66 -19.34 -9.65
CA GLU A 104 15.68 -18.02 -8.99
C GLU A 104 14.55 -17.92 -7.96
N LEU A 105 13.33 -18.27 -8.36
CA LEU A 105 12.17 -18.23 -7.47
C LEU A 105 12.34 -19.14 -6.25
N LYS A 106 12.98 -20.32 -6.44
CA LYS A 106 13.26 -21.26 -5.35
C LYS A 106 14.32 -20.74 -4.38
N GLN A 107 15.30 -20.01 -4.87
CA GLN A 107 16.28 -19.32 -4.02
C GLN A 107 15.59 -18.24 -3.17
N ASP A 108 14.74 -17.41 -3.79
CA ASP A 108 13.97 -16.39 -3.11
C ASP A 108 13.04 -16.99 -2.04
N TRP A 109 12.36 -18.07 -2.37
CA TRP A 109 11.51 -18.78 -1.41
C TRP A 109 12.31 -19.30 -0.22
N SER A 110 13.46 -19.93 -0.47
CA SER A 110 14.34 -20.45 0.58
C SER A 110 14.86 -19.33 1.51
N ALA A 111 15.19 -18.17 0.95
CA ALA A 111 15.63 -17.00 1.71
C ALA A 111 14.54 -16.39 2.59
N GLN A 112 13.27 -16.60 2.24
CA GLN A 112 12.12 -16.08 2.99
C GLN A 112 11.47 -17.14 3.91
N THR A 113 11.85 -18.40 3.77
CA THR A 113 11.35 -19.51 4.62
C THR A 113 11.90 -19.34 6.04
N GLY A 114 11.02 -19.36 7.03
CA GLY A 114 11.41 -19.12 8.44
C GLY A 114 11.12 -17.69 8.92
N GLN A 115 10.65 -16.83 8.05
CA GLN A 115 10.08 -15.52 8.42
C GLN A 115 8.58 -15.67 8.74
N GLU A 116 7.95 -14.64 9.29
CA GLU A 116 6.51 -14.66 9.68
C GLU A 116 5.52 -14.82 8.50
N LEU A 117 6.04 -15.00 7.28
CA LEU A 117 5.24 -15.22 6.08
C LEU A 117 4.90 -16.70 5.92
N SER A 118 3.62 -17.04 5.90
CA SER A 118 3.12 -18.39 5.61
C SER A 118 3.18 -18.70 4.10
N LEU A 119 4.37 -18.65 3.51
CA LEU A 119 4.56 -18.89 2.09
C LEU A 119 4.35 -20.37 1.74
N ARG A 120 3.76 -20.63 0.57
CA ARG A 120 3.60 -21.96 0.01
C ARG A 120 4.27 -22.05 -1.35
N TRP A 121 5.11 -23.06 -1.53
CA TRP A 121 5.62 -23.43 -2.84
C TRP A 121 4.58 -24.27 -3.57
N LEU A 122 4.29 -23.93 -4.82
CA LEU A 122 3.33 -24.63 -5.68
C LEU A 122 4.02 -24.98 -7.01
N GLU A 123 3.92 -26.26 -7.40
CA GLU A 123 4.43 -26.73 -8.68
C GLU A 123 3.54 -27.86 -9.24
N ASP A 124 3.69 -28.18 -10.50
CA ASP A 124 3.01 -29.28 -11.19
C ASP A 124 1.49 -29.33 -10.97
N GLY A 125 0.98 -30.49 -10.60
CA GLY A 125 -0.43 -30.74 -10.39
C GLY A 125 -1.03 -29.95 -9.21
N GLU A 126 -0.24 -29.58 -8.19
CA GLU A 126 -0.71 -28.75 -7.09
C GLU A 126 -0.99 -27.33 -7.57
N LEU A 127 -0.07 -26.75 -8.34
CA LEU A 127 -0.25 -25.43 -8.94
C LEU A 127 -1.51 -25.38 -9.80
N ARG A 128 -1.73 -26.40 -10.64
CA ARG A 128 -2.91 -26.47 -11.52
C ARG A 128 -4.23 -26.61 -10.75
N ARG A 129 -4.23 -27.35 -9.65
CA ARG A 129 -5.42 -27.46 -8.78
C ARG A 129 -5.68 -26.16 -8.03
N PHE A 130 -4.62 -25.47 -7.59
CA PHE A 130 -4.74 -24.22 -6.84
C PHE A 130 -5.16 -23.06 -7.74
N ALA A 131 -4.63 -22.98 -8.95
CA ALA A 131 -4.85 -21.89 -9.91
C ALA A 131 -5.11 -22.45 -11.31
N SER A 132 -6.30 -23.02 -11.52
CA SER A 132 -6.69 -23.67 -12.79
C SER A 132 -6.69 -22.71 -14.00
N TRP A 133 -6.77 -21.41 -13.75
CA TRP A 133 -6.73 -20.35 -14.75
C TRP A 133 -5.31 -19.96 -15.19
N ILE A 134 -4.29 -20.47 -14.52
CA ILE A 134 -2.88 -20.10 -14.81
C ILE A 134 -2.42 -20.72 -16.14
N GLY A 135 -1.66 -19.95 -16.92
CA GLY A 135 -1.18 -20.39 -18.23
C GLY A 135 -0.30 -21.65 -18.17
N PRO A 136 -0.27 -22.45 -19.24
CA PRO A 136 0.46 -23.73 -19.26
C PRO A 136 1.97 -23.58 -19.09
N ASP A 137 2.52 -22.43 -19.46
CA ASP A 137 3.96 -22.17 -19.40
C ASP A 137 4.48 -21.85 -17.99
N VAL A 138 3.57 -21.64 -17.02
CA VAL A 138 3.95 -21.42 -15.62
C VAL A 138 4.27 -22.78 -14.97
N ASN A 139 5.52 -22.94 -14.52
CA ASN A 139 6.03 -24.18 -13.96
C ASN A 139 5.99 -24.23 -12.43
N ALA A 140 6.18 -23.10 -11.78
CA ALA A 140 6.16 -22.98 -10.32
C ALA A 140 5.61 -21.64 -9.87
N ALA A 141 5.18 -21.56 -8.62
CA ALA A 141 4.76 -20.32 -7.98
C ALA A 141 5.06 -20.33 -6.47
N ILE A 142 5.26 -19.16 -5.90
CA ILE A 142 5.14 -18.92 -4.46
C ILE A 142 3.79 -18.27 -4.22
N TYR A 143 2.99 -18.84 -3.35
CA TYR A 143 1.76 -18.24 -2.85
C TYR A 143 1.98 -17.61 -1.48
N CYS A 144 1.60 -16.34 -1.37
CA CYS A 144 1.59 -15.61 -0.11
C CYS A 144 0.14 -15.28 0.29
N PRO A 145 -0.42 -15.89 1.34
CA PRO A 145 -1.80 -15.65 1.74
C PRO A 145 -2.04 -14.23 2.31
N THR A 146 -0.99 -13.56 2.75
CA THR A 146 -1.07 -12.20 3.32
C THR A 146 -1.09 -11.12 2.25
N ASP A 147 -0.64 -11.43 1.04
CA ASP A 147 -0.70 -10.45 -0.05
C ASP A 147 -2.14 -10.01 -0.31
N SER A 148 -2.27 -8.76 -0.58
CA SER A 148 -3.55 -8.07 -0.62
C SER A 148 -3.61 -7.16 -1.84
N LEU A 149 -4.77 -6.62 -2.10
CA LEU A 149 -4.98 -5.56 -3.06
C LEU A 149 -5.85 -4.46 -2.47
N SER A 150 -5.74 -3.27 -3.01
CA SER A 150 -6.60 -2.12 -2.75
C SER A 150 -7.05 -1.55 -4.09
N ILE A 151 -8.12 -0.79 -4.10
CA ILE A 151 -8.57 -0.09 -5.31
C ILE A 151 -8.12 1.37 -5.21
N PRO A 152 -7.09 1.82 -5.97
CA PRO A 152 -6.56 3.18 -5.86
C PRO A 152 -7.63 4.26 -6.03
N LEU A 153 -8.59 4.05 -6.92
CA LEU A 153 -9.72 4.98 -7.15
C LEU A 153 -10.69 5.08 -5.97
N LYS A 154 -10.64 4.16 -5.01
CA LYS A 154 -11.39 4.22 -3.75
C LYS A 154 -10.52 4.74 -2.61
N ALA A 155 -9.30 4.22 -2.51
CA ALA A 155 -8.38 4.52 -1.41
C ALA A 155 -8.02 6.01 -1.33
N GLY A 156 -7.73 6.64 -2.46
CA GLY A 156 -7.39 8.06 -2.51
C GLY A 156 -8.49 8.97 -1.98
N PRO A 157 -9.70 8.92 -2.57
CA PRO A 157 -10.84 9.70 -2.08
C PRO A 157 -11.20 9.41 -0.62
N ALA A 158 -11.10 8.15 -0.17
CA ALA A 158 -11.39 7.78 1.22
C ALA A 158 -10.37 8.39 2.19
N LEU A 159 -9.07 8.28 1.91
CA LEU A 159 -8.01 8.86 2.73
C LEU A 159 -8.09 10.40 2.74
N ARG A 160 -8.29 11.01 1.56
CA ARG A 160 -8.49 12.46 1.45
C ARG A 160 -9.63 12.92 2.37
N LYS A 161 -10.79 12.29 2.24
CA LYS A 161 -11.97 12.62 3.06
C LYS A 161 -11.69 12.44 4.55
N ALA A 162 -11.00 11.35 4.93
CA ALA A 162 -10.67 11.08 6.32
C ALA A 162 -9.73 12.15 6.91
N VAL A 163 -8.73 12.60 6.15
CA VAL A 163 -7.84 13.70 6.53
C VAL A 163 -8.62 15.00 6.72
N GLU A 164 -9.49 15.35 5.76
CA GLU A 164 -10.33 16.56 5.84
C GLU A 164 -11.30 16.51 7.04
N GLN A 165 -11.94 15.36 7.29
CA GLN A 165 -12.85 15.18 8.41
C GLN A 165 -12.18 15.27 9.79
N GLN A 166 -10.90 14.92 9.88
CA GLN A 166 -10.10 15.08 11.09
C GLN A 166 -9.50 16.50 11.25
N GLY A 167 -9.83 17.42 10.35
CA GLY A 167 -9.36 18.80 10.41
C GLY A 167 -8.04 19.05 9.71
N GLY A 168 -7.51 18.10 8.95
CA GLY A 168 -6.34 18.30 8.10
C GLY A 168 -6.63 19.28 6.95
N CYS A 169 -5.66 20.12 6.64
CA CYS A 169 -5.75 21.11 5.58
C CYS A 169 -4.99 20.63 4.33
N LEU A 170 -5.73 20.32 3.27
CA LEU A 170 -5.14 19.92 1.99
C LEU A 170 -5.01 21.14 1.07
N ARG A 171 -3.84 21.31 0.46
CA ARG A 171 -3.49 22.39 -0.45
C ARG A 171 -3.00 21.83 -1.80
N PRO A 172 -3.90 21.38 -2.68
CA PRO A 172 -3.53 21.06 -4.05
C PRO A 172 -3.09 22.33 -4.82
N GLY A 173 -2.32 22.15 -5.89
CA GLY A 173 -1.77 23.25 -6.68
C GLY A 173 -0.71 24.08 -5.94
N THR A 174 -0.09 23.54 -4.88
CA THR A 174 0.90 24.23 -4.05
C THR A 174 2.26 23.56 -4.18
N THR A 175 3.16 24.17 -4.94
CA THR A 175 4.53 23.70 -5.13
C THR A 175 5.43 24.24 -4.03
N VAL A 176 6.13 23.35 -3.31
CA VAL A 176 7.21 23.72 -2.39
C VAL A 176 8.48 23.92 -3.21
N ILE A 177 9.02 25.12 -3.20
CA ILE A 177 10.22 25.50 -3.97
C ILE A 177 11.48 25.50 -3.13
N GLU A 178 11.35 25.74 -1.82
CA GLU A 178 12.49 25.83 -0.90
C GLU A 178 12.03 25.55 0.53
N ILE A 179 12.93 25.03 1.34
CA ILE A 179 12.78 24.85 2.79
C ILE A 179 13.95 25.57 3.44
N GLU A 180 13.64 26.65 4.14
CA GLU A 180 14.64 27.39 4.93
C GLU A 180 14.71 26.80 6.35
N PRO A 181 15.91 26.67 6.94
CA PRO A 181 16.09 26.13 8.29
C PRO A 181 15.59 27.07 9.40
#